data_ee7c04657d95d738054f07422bf974aa
#
_entry.id   ee7c04657d95d738054f07422bf974aa
#
_cell.length_a   1.000
_cell.length_b   1.000
_cell.length_c   1.000
_cell.angle_alpha   90.00
_cell.angle_beta   90.00
_cell.angle_gamma   90.00
#
_symmetry.space_group_name_H-M   'P 1'
#
loop_
_entity.id
_entity.type
_entity.pdbx_description
1 polymer ?
#
loop_
_entity_poly.entity_id
_entity_poly.type
_entity_poly.pdbx_seq_one_letter_code
_entity_poly.pdbx_strand_id
1 'polypeptide(L)' 'MIRPFYVIRILRDGESPVYWKSNSCPASPSLGEATVFRDANAAGDVRQTVQTWTTDVVEIVAVNLESITKEN' A
#
# COMPACT_ATOMS: atom_id res chain seq x y z
N MET A 1 6.43 19.15 12.26
CA MET A 1 7.02 17.99 11.56
C MET A 1 5.91 17.12 10.98
N ILE A 2 5.99 16.84 9.69
CA ILE A 2 5.00 16.01 9.01
C ILE A 2 5.40 14.56 9.17
N ARG A 3 4.49 13.75 9.73
CA ARG A 3 4.73 12.32 9.86
C ARG A 3 4.31 11.63 8.56
N PRO A 4 5.12 10.71 8.04
CA PRO A 4 4.72 9.97 6.86
C PRO A 4 3.59 9.01 7.18
N PHE A 5 2.79 8.73 6.17
CA PHE A 5 1.85 7.62 6.21
C PHE A 5 2.45 6.46 5.43
N TYR A 6 1.89 5.29 5.61
CA TYR A 6 2.39 4.09 4.96
C TYR A 6 1.28 3.44 4.14
N VAL A 7 1.62 2.98 2.95
CA VAL A 7 0.73 2.19 2.12
C VAL A 7 1.44 0.91 1.73
N ILE A 8 0.67 -0.08 1.34
CA ILE A 8 1.22 -1.37 0.91
C ILE A 8 1.14 -1.43 -0.60
N ARG A 9 2.30 -1.60 -1.23
CA ARG A 9 2.44 -1.67 -2.66
C ARG A 9 2.78 -3.10 -3.07
N ILE A 10 2.10 -3.58 -4.10
CA ILE A 10 2.32 -4.91 -4.64
C ILE A 10 2.90 -4.76 -6.04
N LEU A 11 4.09 -5.34 -6.23
CA LEU A 11 4.81 -5.28 -7.50
C LEU A 11 4.63 -6.59 -8.24
N ARG A 12 4.03 -6.53 -9.41
CA ARG A 12 3.85 -7.66 -10.30
C ARG A 12 4.81 -7.56 -11.47
N ASP A 13 5.40 -8.69 -11.83
CA ASP A 13 6.36 -8.73 -12.92
C ASP A 13 5.70 -8.34 -14.23
N GLY A 14 6.26 -7.33 -14.90
CA GLY A 14 5.76 -6.85 -16.17
C GLY A 14 4.51 -5.98 -16.10
N GLU A 15 4.04 -5.63 -14.90
CA GLU A 15 2.83 -4.84 -14.72
C GLU A 15 3.11 -3.62 -13.84
N SER A 16 2.20 -2.64 -13.93
CA SER A 16 2.27 -1.46 -13.06
C SER A 16 1.97 -1.85 -11.62
N PRO A 17 2.57 -1.17 -10.63
CA PRO A 17 2.30 -1.46 -9.22
C PRO A 17 0.82 -1.26 -8.88
N VAL A 18 0.34 -2.06 -7.94
CA VAL A 18 -0.99 -1.89 -7.36
C VAL A 18 -0.84 -1.73 -5.86
N TYR A 19 -1.88 -1.21 -5.22
CA TYR A 19 -1.86 -0.89 -3.79
C TYR A 19 -2.95 -1.66 -3.08
N TRP A 20 -2.64 -2.11 -1.86
CA TRP A 20 -3.62 -2.82 -1.05
C TRP A 20 -4.69 -1.84 -0.54
N LYS A 21 -5.94 -2.23 -0.66
CA LYS A 21 -7.07 -1.41 -0.23
C LYS A 21 -7.81 -2.05 0.94
N SER A 22 -8.27 -3.28 0.77
CA SER A 22 -9.02 -3.99 1.81
C SER A 22 -9.05 -5.47 1.47
N ASN A 23 -9.56 -6.27 2.40
CA ASN A 23 -9.71 -7.71 2.16
C ASN A 23 -10.74 -8.02 1.07
N SER A 24 -11.74 -7.18 0.90
CA SER A 24 -12.76 -7.37 -0.14
C SER A 24 -12.32 -6.82 -1.49
N CYS A 25 -11.37 -5.88 -1.50
CA CYS A 25 -10.79 -5.33 -2.73
C CYS A 25 -9.29 -5.20 -2.51
N PRO A 26 -8.52 -6.31 -2.63
CA PRO A 26 -7.13 -6.32 -2.16
C PRO A 26 -6.13 -5.57 -3.02
N ALA A 27 -6.50 -5.14 -4.21
CA ALA A 27 -5.59 -4.42 -5.08
C ALA A 27 -6.29 -3.32 -5.85
N SER A 28 -5.65 -2.17 -5.94
CA SER A 28 -6.13 -1.03 -6.71
C SER A 28 -4.94 -0.37 -7.40
N PRO A 29 -5.07 0.04 -8.67
CA PRO A 29 -4.00 0.74 -9.36
C PRO A 29 -3.82 2.18 -8.88
N SER A 30 -4.75 2.71 -8.10
CA SER A 30 -4.72 4.10 -7.65
C SER A 30 -4.16 4.22 -6.24
N LEU A 31 -3.10 5.02 -6.08
CA LEU A 31 -2.55 5.32 -4.76
C LEU A 31 -3.59 6.01 -3.88
N GLY A 32 -4.44 6.85 -4.47
CA GLY A 32 -5.48 7.56 -3.72
C GLY A 32 -6.51 6.65 -3.08
N GLU A 33 -6.67 5.44 -3.60
CA GLU A 33 -7.60 4.45 -3.04
C GLU A 33 -6.95 3.52 -2.04
N ALA A 34 -5.62 3.56 -1.90
CA ALA A 34 -4.92 2.67 -0.98
C ALA A 34 -5.29 2.98 0.47
N THR A 35 -5.34 1.93 1.28
CA THR A 35 -5.48 2.12 2.72
C THR A 35 -4.20 2.71 3.28
N VAL A 36 -4.35 3.76 4.07
CA VAL A 36 -3.23 4.49 4.64
C VAL A 36 -3.07 4.10 6.10
N PHE A 37 -1.85 3.73 6.47
CA PHE A 37 -1.51 3.37 7.84
C PHE A 37 -0.66 4.47 8.45
N ARG A 38 -0.95 4.82 9.69
CA ARG A 38 -0.16 5.81 10.43
C ARG A 38 1.02 5.18 11.15
N ASP A 39 0.97 3.87 11.35
CA ASP A 39 1.96 3.13 12.11
C ASP A 39 2.60 2.08 11.21
N ALA A 40 3.93 2.10 11.14
CA ALA A 40 4.68 1.12 10.34
C ALA A 40 4.43 -0.31 10.82
N ASN A 41 4.21 -0.52 12.12
CA ASN A 41 3.93 -1.85 12.65
C ASN A 41 2.58 -2.38 12.14
N ALA A 42 1.57 -1.53 12.10
CA ALA A 42 0.26 -1.91 11.56
C ALA A 42 0.37 -2.25 10.08
N ALA A 43 1.11 -1.44 9.32
CA ALA A 43 1.36 -1.71 7.91
C ALA A 43 2.12 -3.03 7.73
N GLY A 44 3.08 -3.29 8.60
CA GLY A 44 3.86 -4.53 8.56
C GLY A 44 3.02 -5.78 8.76
N ASP A 45 2.06 -5.72 9.69
CA ASP A 45 1.15 -6.84 9.94
C ASP A 45 0.31 -7.15 8.71
N VAL A 46 -0.23 -6.11 8.07
CA VAL A 46 -1.05 -6.29 6.87
C VAL A 46 -0.18 -6.76 5.71
N ARG A 47 1.03 -6.19 5.57
CA ARG A 47 1.97 -6.64 4.54
C ARG A 47 2.24 -8.13 4.64
N GLN A 48 2.50 -8.61 5.85
CA GLN A 48 2.76 -10.02 6.08
C GLN A 48 1.57 -10.89 5.68
N THR A 49 0.37 -10.46 6.02
CA THR A 49 -0.86 -11.15 5.64
C THR A 49 -1.03 -11.17 4.12
N VAL A 50 -0.83 -10.04 3.45
CA VAL A 50 -0.94 -9.94 2.00
C VAL A 50 0.09 -10.84 1.32
N GLN A 51 1.30 -10.91 1.87
CA GLN A 51 2.36 -11.75 1.30
C GLN A 51 1.98 -13.23 1.32
N THR A 52 1.09 -13.66 2.21
CA THR A 52 0.63 -15.05 2.20
C THR A 52 -0.36 -15.35 1.07
N TRP A 53 -0.94 -14.33 0.48
CA TRP A 53 -1.91 -14.49 -0.62
C TRP A 53 -1.26 -14.51 -1.98
N THR A 54 -0.07 -13.97 -2.12
CA THR A 54 0.53 -13.74 -3.42
C THR A 54 2.03 -14.03 -3.39
N THR A 55 2.54 -14.44 -4.53
CA THR A 55 3.99 -14.60 -4.73
C THR A 55 4.64 -13.31 -5.23
N ASP A 56 3.84 -12.28 -5.50
CA ASP A 56 4.35 -10.98 -5.91
C ASP A 56 5.12 -10.32 -4.76
N VAL A 57 5.96 -9.35 -5.11
CA VAL A 57 6.69 -8.59 -4.09
C VAL A 57 5.74 -7.61 -3.42
N VAL A 58 5.62 -7.71 -2.11
CA VAL A 58 4.78 -6.81 -1.29
C VAL A 58 5.69 -5.96 -0.44
N GLU A 59 5.54 -4.64 -0.54
CA GLU A 59 6.42 -3.73 0.19
C GLU A 59 5.61 -2.61 0.86
N ILE A 60 6.21 -2.02 1.90
CA ILE A 60 5.64 -0.87 2.58
C ILE A 60 6.31 0.38 2.00
N VAL A 61 5.50 1.35 1.60
CA VAL A 61 5.98 2.60 1.03
C VAL A 61 5.55 3.75 1.93
N ALA A 62 6.50 4.58 2.32
CA ALA A 62 6.20 5.79 3.06
C ALA A 62 5.73 6.86 2.08
N VAL A 63 4.59 7.46 2.36
CA VAL A 63 4.01 8.52 1.54
C VAL A 63 3.58 9.67 2.45
N ASN A 64 3.47 10.87 1.89
CA ASN A 64 2.89 11.96 2.64
C ASN A 64 1.47 12.21 2.15
N LEU A 65 0.69 12.91 2.96
CA LEU A 65 -0.71 13.16 2.65
C LEU A 65 -0.88 13.97 1.37
N GLU A 66 0.05 14.87 1.12
CA GLU A 66 0.05 15.69 -0.08
C GLU A 66 0.16 14.84 -1.35
N SER A 67 1.06 13.84 -1.33
CA SER A 67 1.21 12.93 -2.47
C SER A 67 -0.06 12.15 -2.74
N ILE A 68 -0.73 11.68 -1.69
CA ILE A 68 -1.98 10.95 -1.81
C ILE A 68 -3.07 11.85 -2.40
N THR A 69 -3.14 13.10 -1.94
CA THR A 69 -4.12 14.06 -2.42
C THR A 69 -3.93 14.37 -3.90
N LYS A 70 -2.67 14.47 -4.34
CA LYS A 70 -2.37 14.75 -5.74
C LYS A 70 -2.74 13.63 -6.69
N GLU A 71 -2.78 12.40 -6.19
CA GLU A 71 -3.17 11.25 -7.00
C GLU A 71 -4.66 11.27 -7.37
N ASN A 72 -5.42 12.00 -6.63
CA ASN A 72 -6.86 12.15 -6.89
C ASN A 72 -7.10 13.40 -7.74
#